data_f913e2a813ffd07ae5ebc7cce8f0cd9c
#
_entry.id   f913e2a813ffd07ae5ebc7cce8f0cd9c
#
_cell.length_a   1.000
_cell.length_b   1.000
_cell.length_c   1.000
_cell.angle_alpha   90.00
_cell.angle_beta   90.00
_cell.angle_gamma   90.00
#
_symmetry.space_group_name_H-M   'P 1'
#
loop_
_entity.id
_entity.type
_entity.pdbx_description
1 polymer ?
#
loop_
_entity_poly.entity_id
_entity_poly.type
_entity_poly.pdbx_seq_one_letter_code
_entity_poly.pdbx_strand_id
1 'polypeptide(L)'
;MAFDFVTSRQNKAHVTAEQAGALNISIFGNGRYITKYAQGLAVSVASSNKVNIAPGALIVDGRFVVNERAEQVTIANGTQGKWRKDLVILTLKVDASTGVGTTALSTIQGTPAATQDAAKDPAYTPGDLSKGQYQAQVPIARVVLNGLTPTVEHALPTVSALTSENFEIISCEPPSGYSGSSKNLWHVYRNGTSVTIHVRVWLDQGIKNDVLLCPFLIPEGSRPPKVDSSKYNAEGYENIYYNDAICPGHSDVISAISARPDGKIYMQDMGGATSRDWRYGTLTYTVAPF
;
A
#
# COMPACT_ATOMS: atom_id res chain seq x y z
N MET A 1 31.02 20.94 17.94
CA MET A 1 30.89 21.06 16.47
C MET A 1 29.44 20.81 16.09
N ALA A 2 28.93 21.54 15.12
CA ALA A 2 27.54 21.38 14.67
C ALA A 2 27.34 20.15 13.76
N PHE A 3 28.40 19.61 13.15
CA PHE A 3 28.34 18.47 12.24
C PHE A 3 29.19 17.30 12.77
N ASP A 4 28.61 16.08 12.69
CA ASP A 4 29.28 14.82 13.01
C ASP A 4 29.36 13.94 11.76
N PHE A 5 30.57 13.45 11.44
CA PHE A 5 30.77 12.54 10.32
C PHE A 5 30.50 11.08 10.76
N VAL A 6 29.22 10.77 10.95
CA VAL A 6 28.71 9.52 11.56
C VAL A 6 29.28 8.26 10.91
N THR A 7 29.45 8.26 9.58
CA THR A 7 29.92 7.08 8.83
C THR A 7 31.44 6.99 8.71
N SER A 8 32.22 7.92 9.32
CA SER A 8 33.67 7.86 9.33
C SER A 8 34.16 6.97 10.48
N ARG A 9 35.39 6.44 10.35
CA ARG A 9 36.07 5.68 11.43
C ARG A 9 36.62 6.63 12.49
N GLN A 10 36.14 6.52 13.74
CA GLN A 10 36.47 7.44 14.83
C GLN A 10 37.23 6.79 15.98
N ASN A 11 37.76 5.56 15.83
CA ASN A 11 38.43 4.77 16.87
C ASN A 11 37.63 4.51 18.16
N LYS A 12 36.30 4.66 18.11
CA LYS A 12 35.32 4.37 19.17
C LYS A 12 34.00 3.91 18.57
N ALA A 13 33.10 3.38 19.39
CA ALA A 13 31.71 3.19 18.96
C ALA A 13 31.17 4.57 18.55
N HIS A 14 30.79 4.72 17.26
CA HIS A 14 30.56 6.04 16.69
C HIS A 14 29.14 6.23 16.10
N VAL A 15 28.36 5.17 16.01
CA VAL A 15 26.96 5.28 15.61
C VAL A 15 26.08 5.05 16.83
N THR A 16 25.34 6.08 17.23
CA THR A 16 24.35 5.96 18.30
C THR A 16 23.00 5.50 17.76
N ALA A 17 22.13 5.01 18.64
CA ALA A 17 20.77 4.64 18.28
C ALA A 17 19.97 5.84 17.73
N GLU A 18 20.25 7.05 18.21
CA GLU A 18 19.63 8.30 17.76
C GLU A 18 20.10 8.65 16.32
N GLN A 19 21.40 8.52 16.05
CA GLN A 19 21.95 8.77 14.71
C GLN A 19 21.45 7.76 13.70
N ALA A 20 21.38 6.47 14.05
CA ALA A 20 20.77 5.44 13.21
C ALA A 20 19.27 5.70 13.00
N GLY A 21 18.56 6.12 14.05
CA GLY A 21 17.16 6.50 13.97
C GLY A 21 16.93 7.70 13.04
N ALA A 22 17.78 8.72 13.11
CA ALA A 22 17.71 9.88 12.24
C ALA A 22 17.91 9.50 10.76
N LEU A 23 18.82 8.60 10.46
CA LEU A 23 19.01 8.06 9.11
C LEU A 23 17.73 7.34 8.63
N ASN A 24 17.16 6.47 9.45
CA ASN A 24 15.92 5.76 9.10
C ASN A 24 14.77 6.73 8.85
N ILE A 25 14.60 7.76 9.68
CA ILE A 25 13.58 8.81 9.48
C ILE A 25 13.82 9.56 8.16
N SER A 26 15.07 9.86 7.82
CA SER A 26 15.40 10.54 6.57
C SER A 26 15.08 9.72 5.32
N ILE A 27 15.12 8.39 5.42
CA ILE A 27 14.86 7.46 4.31
C ILE A 27 13.36 7.11 4.22
N PHE A 28 12.73 6.78 5.34
CA PHE A 28 11.38 6.21 5.39
C PHE A 28 10.31 7.19 5.92
N GLY A 29 10.72 8.36 6.38
CA GLY A 29 9.83 9.28 7.09
C GLY A 29 9.66 8.90 8.57
N ASN A 30 9.09 9.81 9.35
CA ASN A 30 8.78 9.57 10.75
C ASN A 30 7.43 8.85 10.87
N GLY A 31 7.47 7.53 11.00
CA GLY A 31 6.27 6.69 11.07
C GLY A 31 6.58 5.26 11.53
N ARG A 32 5.60 4.39 11.34
CA ARG A 32 5.64 2.99 11.76
C ARG A 32 5.28 2.10 10.58
N TYR A 33 6.21 1.25 10.16
CA TYR A 33 6.09 0.49 8.93
C TYR A 33 6.67 -0.91 9.08
N ILE A 34 6.00 -1.90 8.50
CA ILE A 34 6.57 -3.22 8.25
C ILE A 34 7.44 -3.12 7.00
N THR A 35 8.64 -3.71 7.03
CA THR A 35 9.52 -3.79 5.87
C THR A 35 9.33 -5.13 5.14
N LYS A 36 9.77 -5.21 3.88
CA LYS A 36 9.78 -6.48 3.13
C LYS A 36 10.97 -7.40 3.46
N TYR A 37 11.64 -7.17 4.60
CA TYR A 37 12.71 -8.04 5.06
C TYR A 37 12.17 -9.41 5.47
N ALA A 38 12.88 -10.48 5.10
CA ALA A 38 12.52 -11.87 5.34
C ALA A 38 11.09 -12.19 4.86
N GLN A 39 10.17 -12.53 5.78
CA GLN A 39 8.77 -12.82 5.48
C GLN A 39 7.84 -11.64 5.81
N GLY A 40 8.39 -10.43 6.02
CA GLY A 40 7.61 -9.21 6.23
C GLY A 40 6.68 -9.29 7.44
N LEU A 41 7.07 -9.98 8.51
CA LEU A 41 6.22 -10.21 9.69
C LEU A 41 4.84 -10.81 9.34
N ALA A 42 4.76 -11.64 8.29
CA ALA A 42 3.49 -12.25 7.87
C ALA A 42 2.74 -12.85 9.06
N VAL A 43 1.45 -12.55 9.16
CA VAL A 43 0.60 -12.97 10.27
C VAL A 43 -0.37 -14.06 9.82
N SER A 44 -0.56 -15.09 10.64
CA SER A 44 -1.48 -16.18 10.33
C SER A 44 -2.13 -16.74 11.60
N VAL A 45 -3.33 -17.30 11.44
CA VAL A 45 -4.01 -17.98 12.54
C VAL A 45 -3.38 -19.37 12.72
N ALA A 46 -2.88 -19.67 13.92
CA ALA A 46 -2.33 -20.97 14.28
C ALA A 46 -3.41 -21.88 14.90
N SER A 47 -4.33 -21.31 15.67
CA SER A 47 -5.48 -21.99 16.27
C SER A 47 -6.55 -20.97 16.66
N SER A 48 -7.66 -21.43 17.24
CA SER A 48 -8.74 -20.54 17.72
C SER A 48 -8.28 -19.49 18.75
N ASN A 49 -7.12 -19.69 19.37
CA ASN A 49 -6.57 -18.80 20.40
C ASN A 49 -5.07 -18.48 20.21
N LYS A 50 -4.51 -18.70 19.02
CA LYS A 50 -3.11 -18.43 18.75
C LYS A 50 -2.90 -17.83 17.37
N VAL A 51 -2.01 -16.84 17.32
CA VAL A 51 -1.56 -16.16 16.10
C VAL A 51 -0.06 -16.37 15.94
N ASN A 52 0.38 -16.72 14.73
CA ASN A 52 1.78 -16.77 14.36
C ASN A 52 2.19 -15.44 13.73
N ILE A 53 3.42 -15.03 14.02
CA ILE A 53 4.10 -13.89 13.41
C ILE A 53 5.40 -14.43 12.84
N ALA A 54 5.56 -14.33 11.52
CA ALA A 54 6.74 -14.81 10.81
C ALA A 54 7.96 -13.91 11.06
N PRO A 55 9.18 -14.34 10.70
CA PRO A 55 10.35 -13.50 10.68
C PRO A 55 10.16 -12.27 9.79
N GLY A 56 10.75 -11.15 10.19
CA GLY A 56 10.64 -9.90 9.46
C GLY A 56 11.19 -8.73 10.25
N ALA A 57 10.96 -7.52 9.77
CA ALA A 57 11.41 -6.32 10.45
C ALA A 57 10.41 -5.18 10.28
N LEU A 58 10.47 -4.23 11.20
CA LEU A 58 9.68 -3.01 11.17
C LEU A 58 10.52 -1.81 11.59
N ILE A 59 10.07 -0.64 11.18
CA ILE A 59 10.59 0.65 11.62
C ILE A 59 9.54 1.30 12.51
N VAL A 60 9.95 1.75 13.67
CA VAL A 60 9.10 2.43 14.66
C VAL A 60 9.77 3.70 15.09
N ASP A 61 9.22 4.85 14.69
CA ASP A 61 9.73 6.16 15.09
C ASP A 61 11.25 6.29 14.83
N GLY A 62 11.71 5.76 13.68
CA GLY A 62 13.12 5.68 13.28
C GLY A 62 13.90 4.49 13.86
N ARG A 63 13.38 3.78 14.85
CA ARG A 63 14.06 2.60 15.42
C ARG A 63 13.81 1.37 14.54
N PHE A 64 14.88 0.65 14.20
CA PHE A 64 14.80 -0.60 13.43
C PHE A 64 14.66 -1.78 14.38
N VAL A 65 13.63 -2.59 14.19
CA VAL A 65 13.32 -3.75 15.02
C VAL A 65 13.22 -4.99 14.15
N VAL A 66 13.91 -6.06 14.52
CA VAL A 66 13.96 -7.33 13.77
C VAL A 66 13.36 -8.45 14.60
N ASN A 67 12.53 -9.26 13.97
CA ASN A 67 12.09 -10.56 14.45
C ASN A 67 12.79 -11.65 13.62
N GLU A 68 13.78 -12.31 14.20
CA GLU A 68 14.60 -13.30 13.48
C GLU A 68 13.94 -14.68 13.40
N ARG A 69 12.97 -14.95 14.26
CA ARG A 69 12.29 -16.24 14.35
C ARG A 69 10.79 -16.07 14.38
N ALA A 70 10.07 -17.10 13.96
CA ALA A 70 8.64 -17.11 14.12
C ALA A 70 8.24 -17.07 15.60
N GLU A 71 7.36 -16.17 15.96
CA GLU A 71 6.79 -16.01 17.28
C GLU A 71 5.31 -16.41 17.28
N GLN A 72 4.84 -16.88 18.41
CA GLN A 72 3.45 -17.26 18.61
C GLN A 72 2.86 -16.51 19.79
N VAL A 73 1.71 -15.88 19.58
CA VAL A 73 1.02 -15.09 20.58
C VAL A 73 -0.32 -15.73 20.91
N THR A 74 -0.64 -15.84 22.19
CA THR A 74 -1.95 -16.31 22.67
C THR A 74 -2.94 -15.15 22.72
N ILE A 75 -4.12 -15.36 22.13
CA ILE A 75 -5.26 -14.46 22.22
C ILE A 75 -6.36 -15.11 23.07
N ALA A 76 -7.21 -14.31 23.67
CA ALA A 76 -8.36 -14.83 24.38
C ALA A 76 -9.36 -15.46 23.39
N ASN A 77 -9.97 -16.59 23.76
CA ASN A 77 -11.02 -17.19 22.95
C ASN A 77 -12.15 -16.20 22.66
N GLY A 78 -12.76 -16.34 21.50
CA GLY A 78 -13.95 -15.55 21.14
C GLY A 78 -15.18 -15.96 21.94
N THR A 79 -16.26 -15.24 21.74
CA THR A 79 -17.57 -15.50 22.37
C THR A 79 -18.59 -15.81 21.28
N GLN A 80 -19.28 -16.93 21.39
CA GLN A 80 -20.28 -17.34 20.41
C GLN A 80 -21.33 -16.23 20.16
N GLY A 81 -21.62 -15.96 18.89
CA GLY A 81 -22.58 -14.93 18.48
C GLY A 81 -22.14 -13.48 18.71
N LYS A 82 -20.86 -13.25 19.00
CA LYS A 82 -20.28 -11.93 19.19
C LYS A 82 -19.10 -11.70 18.29
N TRP A 83 -18.88 -10.44 17.92
CA TRP A 83 -17.71 -9.96 17.22
C TRP A 83 -16.77 -9.29 18.21
N ARG A 84 -15.46 -9.43 18.01
CA ARG A 84 -14.45 -8.74 18.80
C ARG A 84 -13.21 -8.46 17.95
N LYS A 85 -12.53 -7.35 18.19
CA LYS A 85 -11.24 -7.03 17.61
C LYS A 85 -10.19 -6.95 18.72
N ASP A 86 -9.15 -7.76 18.62
CA ASP A 86 -8.01 -7.74 19.53
C ASP A 86 -6.79 -7.20 18.78
N LEU A 87 -5.85 -6.60 19.49
CA LEU A 87 -4.58 -6.15 18.91
C LEU A 87 -3.42 -6.97 19.45
N VAL A 88 -2.54 -7.40 18.56
CA VAL A 88 -1.21 -7.90 18.92
C VAL A 88 -0.28 -6.70 18.95
N ILE A 89 0.28 -6.42 20.13
CA ILE A 89 1.07 -5.23 20.40
C ILE A 89 2.52 -5.62 20.63
N LEU A 90 3.40 -4.99 19.89
CA LEU A 90 4.82 -4.93 20.20
C LEU A 90 5.08 -3.70 21.07
N THR A 91 5.56 -3.90 22.26
CA THR A 91 5.98 -2.81 23.16
C THR A 91 7.50 -2.66 23.09
N LEU A 92 7.96 -1.47 22.74
CA LEU A 92 9.36 -1.08 22.83
C LEU A 92 9.54 -0.23 24.08
N LYS A 93 10.56 -0.54 24.88
CA LYS A 93 10.95 0.25 26.06
C LYS A 93 12.42 0.57 26.00
N VAL A 94 12.78 1.78 26.39
CA VAL A 94 14.17 2.22 26.58
C VAL A 94 14.33 2.58 28.06
N ASP A 95 15.29 2.00 28.71
CA ASP A 95 15.62 2.37 30.09
C ASP A 95 16.24 3.78 30.12
N ALA A 96 15.61 4.70 30.85
CA ALA A 96 16.01 6.11 30.84
C ALA A 96 17.43 6.34 31.43
N SER A 97 17.92 5.44 32.27
CA SER A 97 19.22 5.57 32.94
C SER A 97 20.35 4.94 32.14
N THR A 98 20.09 3.83 31.47
CA THR A 98 21.12 3.02 30.77
C THR A 98 21.03 3.14 29.25
N GLY A 99 19.88 3.62 28.69
CA GLY A 99 19.63 3.63 27.27
C GLY A 99 19.35 2.24 26.67
N VAL A 100 19.27 1.19 27.49
CA VAL A 100 19.06 -0.19 27.01
C VAL A 100 17.62 -0.36 26.54
N GLY A 101 17.49 -0.79 25.28
CA GLY A 101 16.20 -1.11 24.67
C GLY A 101 15.74 -2.54 24.96
N THR A 102 14.45 -2.73 25.21
CA THR A 102 13.81 -4.04 25.34
C THR A 102 12.52 -4.08 24.53
N THR A 103 12.14 -5.28 24.10
CA THR A 103 10.87 -5.50 23.38
C THR A 103 10.03 -6.55 24.09
N ALA A 104 8.72 -6.40 24.04
CA ALA A 104 7.76 -7.40 24.54
C ALA A 104 6.57 -7.49 23.60
N LEU A 105 6.18 -8.74 23.29
CA LEU A 105 5.00 -9.03 22.50
C LEU A 105 3.84 -9.39 23.44
N SER A 106 2.67 -8.79 23.22
CA SER A 106 1.48 -8.99 24.04
C SER A 106 0.21 -8.82 23.23
N THR A 107 -0.94 -9.09 23.85
CA THR A 107 -2.26 -8.85 23.23
C THR A 107 -3.07 -7.89 24.08
N ILE A 108 -3.84 -7.03 23.43
CA ILE A 108 -4.89 -6.24 24.08
C ILE A 108 -6.22 -6.74 23.54
N GLN A 109 -7.04 -7.21 24.45
CA GLN A 109 -8.37 -7.73 24.14
C GLN A 109 -9.35 -6.57 23.97
N GLY A 110 -10.14 -6.62 22.89
CA GLY A 110 -11.23 -5.67 22.68
C GLY A 110 -12.53 -6.07 23.40
N THR A 111 -13.53 -5.24 23.25
CA THR A 111 -14.85 -5.48 23.82
C THR A 111 -15.75 -6.24 22.84
N PRO A 112 -16.39 -7.34 23.27
CA PRO A 112 -17.34 -8.06 22.43
C PRO A 112 -18.53 -7.20 22.02
N ALA A 113 -18.93 -7.24 20.74
CA ALA A 113 -20.03 -6.50 20.15
C ALA A 113 -21.01 -7.41 19.41
N ALA A 114 -22.21 -6.91 19.12
CA ALA A 114 -23.22 -7.66 18.40
C ALA A 114 -22.91 -7.83 16.91
N THR A 115 -22.22 -6.85 16.30
CA THR A 115 -21.88 -6.83 14.87
C THR A 115 -20.40 -6.52 14.67
N GLN A 116 -19.88 -6.81 13.48
CA GLN A 116 -18.50 -6.51 13.12
C GLN A 116 -18.19 -5.01 13.17
N ASP A 117 -19.11 -4.17 12.71
CA ASP A 117 -18.93 -2.71 12.66
C ASP A 117 -18.97 -2.08 14.04
N ALA A 118 -19.69 -2.69 14.98
CA ALA A 118 -19.73 -2.26 16.38
C ALA A 118 -18.48 -2.68 17.16
N ALA A 119 -17.78 -3.74 16.74
CA ALA A 119 -16.51 -4.15 17.34
C ALA A 119 -15.42 -3.13 16.97
N LYS A 120 -14.82 -2.50 17.99
CA LYS A 120 -13.75 -1.51 17.82
C LYS A 120 -12.41 -2.08 18.27
N ASP A 121 -11.34 -1.54 17.71
CA ASP A 121 -9.98 -1.84 18.19
C ASP A 121 -9.87 -1.37 19.65
N PRO A 122 -9.21 -2.12 20.52
CA PRO A 122 -8.95 -1.69 21.88
C PRO A 122 -7.98 -0.51 21.92
N ALA A 123 -8.13 0.34 22.94
CA ALA A 123 -7.21 1.45 23.17
C ALA A 123 -5.82 0.93 23.57
N TYR A 124 -4.76 1.62 23.13
CA TYR A 124 -3.38 1.39 23.52
C TYR A 124 -2.63 2.72 23.65
N THR A 125 -1.43 2.70 24.24
CA THR A 125 -0.62 3.91 24.42
C THR A 125 0.45 3.97 23.34
N PRO A 126 0.27 4.71 22.24
CA PRO A 126 1.19 4.67 21.11
C PRO A 126 2.61 5.07 21.50
N GLY A 127 2.77 6.14 22.29
CA GLY A 127 4.08 6.71 22.57
C GLY A 127 4.80 7.19 21.30
N ASP A 128 5.98 7.81 21.44
CA ASP A 128 6.81 8.27 20.32
C ASP A 128 8.27 8.34 20.75
N LEU A 129 9.08 7.36 20.32
CA LEU A 129 10.50 7.27 20.69
C LEU A 129 11.33 8.38 20.02
N SER A 130 10.87 8.96 18.91
CA SER A 130 11.56 10.07 18.24
C SER A 130 11.45 11.38 19.01
N LYS A 131 10.45 11.50 19.88
CA LYS A 131 10.22 12.66 20.76
C LYS A 131 10.76 12.48 22.16
N GLY A 132 11.69 11.53 22.36
CA GLY A 132 12.31 11.30 23.65
C GLY A 132 11.45 10.56 24.67
N GLN A 133 10.35 9.96 24.27
CA GLN A 133 9.58 9.06 25.13
C GLN A 133 10.31 7.72 25.28
N TYR A 134 10.18 7.10 26.44
CA TYR A 134 10.89 5.86 26.77
C TYR A 134 10.09 4.59 26.49
N GLN A 135 8.87 4.73 25.96
CA GLN A 135 8.01 3.61 25.60
C GLN A 135 7.17 3.92 24.37
N ALA A 136 7.04 2.94 23.47
CA ALA A 136 6.08 2.95 22.41
C ALA A 136 5.35 1.61 22.34
N GLN A 137 4.03 1.63 22.14
CA GLN A 137 3.22 0.47 21.80
C GLN A 137 2.86 0.53 20.32
N VAL A 138 3.04 -0.59 19.63
CA VAL A 138 2.88 -0.68 18.19
C VAL A 138 1.97 -1.87 17.87
N PRO A 139 0.76 -1.64 17.33
CA PRO A 139 -0.10 -2.72 16.88
C PRO A 139 0.48 -3.31 15.59
N ILE A 140 1.01 -4.53 15.65
CA ILE A 140 1.55 -5.22 14.48
C ILE A 140 0.51 -6.08 13.75
N ALA A 141 -0.49 -6.57 14.48
CA ALA A 141 -1.60 -7.32 13.88
C ALA A 141 -2.93 -7.00 14.58
N ARG A 142 -3.99 -7.05 13.79
CA ARG A 142 -5.39 -7.02 14.25
C ARG A 142 -5.96 -8.41 14.09
N VAL A 143 -6.58 -8.92 15.16
CA VAL A 143 -7.31 -10.18 15.16
C VAL A 143 -8.79 -9.86 15.22
N VAL A 144 -9.55 -10.30 14.22
CA VAL A 144 -11.00 -10.17 14.17
C VAL A 144 -11.61 -11.53 14.50
N LEU A 145 -12.38 -11.59 15.58
CA LEU A 145 -13.09 -12.80 16.01
C LEU A 145 -14.55 -12.68 15.62
N ASN A 146 -15.01 -13.67 14.85
CA ASN A 146 -16.42 -13.91 14.59
C ASN A 146 -16.86 -15.16 15.36
N GLY A 147 -17.55 -14.98 16.46
CA GLY A 147 -17.79 -16.07 17.39
C GLY A 147 -16.48 -16.63 17.93
N LEU A 148 -16.19 -17.89 17.62
CA LEU A 148 -14.97 -18.60 18.02
C LEU A 148 -13.90 -18.62 16.93
N THR A 149 -14.19 -18.05 15.74
CA THR A 149 -13.30 -18.12 14.58
C THR A 149 -12.50 -16.83 14.45
N PRO A 150 -11.17 -16.86 14.63
CA PRO A 150 -10.29 -15.71 14.39
C PRO A 150 -9.92 -15.59 12.91
N THR A 151 -9.75 -14.36 12.47
CA THR A 151 -8.99 -13.97 11.28
C THR A 151 -7.95 -12.94 11.69
N VAL A 152 -6.87 -12.79 10.94
CA VAL A 152 -5.78 -11.87 11.30
C VAL A 152 -5.28 -11.12 10.09
N GLU A 153 -4.96 -9.86 10.29
CA GLU A 153 -4.38 -8.96 9.28
C GLU A 153 -3.28 -8.09 9.90
N HIS A 154 -2.39 -7.52 9.06
CA HIS A 154 -1.45 -6.50 9.53
C HIS A 154 -2.21 -5.25 10.00
N ALA A 155 -1.75 -4.66 11.10
CA ALA A 155 -2.26 -3.38 11.60
C ALA A 155 -1.40 -2.18 11.18
N LEU A 156 -0.24 -2.44 10.55
CA LEU A 156 0.68 -1.43 10.03
C LEU A 156 0.79 -1.53 8.50
N PRO A 157 1.07 -0.41 7.84
CA PRO A 157 1.41 -0.41 6.42
C PRO A 157 2.77 -1.08 6.19
N THR A 158 2.92 -1.73 5.03
CA THR A 158 4.19 -2.27 4.57
C THR A 158 4.86 -1.29 3.62
N VAL A 159 6.15 -0.98 3.84
CA VAL A 159 6.94 -0.19 2.91
C VAL A 159 7.65 -1.09 1.92
N SER A 160 7.66 -0.67 0.67
CA SER A 160 8.50 -1.26 -0.37
C SER A 160 9.94 -0.80 -0.20
N ALA A 161 10.90 -1.62 -0.64
CA ALA A 161 12.29 -1.16 -0.74
C ALA A 161 12.37 0.03 -1.70
N LEU A 162 13.30 0.97 -1.44
CA LEU A 162 13.49 2.17 -2.28
C LEU A 162 13.78 1.84 -3.75
N THR A 163 14.33 0.65 -3.99
CA THR A 163 14.64 0.14 -5.35
C THR A 163 13.51 -0.68 -5.97
N SER A 164 12.43 -0.94 -5.23
CA SER A 164 11.27 -1.64 -5.79
C SER A 164 10.41 -0.66 -6.57
N GLU A 165 10.84 -0.30 -7.75
CA GLU A 165 9.92 0.16 -8.77
C GLU A 165 8.97 -1.00 -9.04
N ASN A 166 7.70 -0.85 -8.70
CA ASN A 166 6.68 -1.77 -9.14
C ASN A 166 6.49 -1.55 -10.63
N PHE A 167 7.29 -2.24 -11.40
CA PHE A 167 7.26 -2.22 -12.84
C PHE A 167 6.42 -3.40 -13.29
N GLU A 168 5.25 -3.13 -13.83
CA GLU A 168 4.40 -4.13 -14.44
C GLU A 168 4.20 -3.81 -15.91
N ILE A 169 4.61 -4.70 -16.79
CA ILE A 169 4.34 -4.63 -18.22
C ILE A 169 3.12 -5.50 -18.47
N ILE A 170 2.03 -4.87 -18.85
CA ILE A 170 0.83 -5.57 -19.28
C ILE A 170 0.72 -5.41 -20.80
N SER A 171 0.83 -6.51 -21.53
CA SER A 171 0.47 -6.55 -22.95
C SER A 171 -1.00 -6.93 -23.08
N CYS A 172 -1.74 -6.23 -23.94
CA CYS A 172 -3.13 -6.59 -24.17
C CYS A 172 -3.47 -6.60 -25.66
N GLU A 173 -4.38 -7.47 -26.01
CA GLU A 173 -5.03 -7.53 -27.31
C GLU A 173 -6.23 -6.57 -27.31
N PRO A 174 -6.50 -5.84 -28.38
CA PRO A 174 -7.74 -5.07 -28.52
C PRO A 174 -8.96 -5.98 -28.40
N PRO A 175 -10.11 -5.44 -27.98
CA PRO A 175 -11.35 -6.20 -27.97
C PRO A 175 -11.72 -6.71 -29.36
N SER A 176 -12.53 -7.77 -29.40
CA SER A 176 -13.05 -8.32 -30.66
C SER A 176 -13.71 -7.24 -31.51
N GLY A 177 -13.32 -7.12 -32.79
CA GLY A 177 -13.78 -6.08 -33.71
C GLY A 177 -12.82 -4.90 -33.87
N TYR A 178 -11.78 -4.83 -33.05
CA TYR A 178 -10.66 -3.91 -33.20
C TYR A 178 -9.38 -4.74 -33.35
N SER A 179 -9.10 -5.21 -34.55
CA SER A 179 -7.91 -6.03 -34.77
C SER A 179 -6.68 -5.21 -34.48
N GLY A 180 -5.84 -5.72 -33.63
CA GLY A 180 -4.63 -5.05 -33.19
C GLY A 180 -3.36 -5.63 -33.80
N SER A 181 -2.32 -4.83 -33.77
CA SER A 181 -0.96 -5.32 -34.02
C SER A 181 -0.46 -6.10 -32.81
N SER A 182 0.30 -7.17 -33.03
CA SER A 182 1.06 -7.88 -31.99
C SER A 182 2.06 -6.99 -31.22
N LYS A 183 2.16 -5.71 -31.60
CA LYS A 183 3.03 -4.70 -30.98
C LYS A 183 2.27 -3.71 -30.09
N ASN A 184 1.04 -4.00 -29.74
CA ASN A 184 0.30 -3.20 -28.77
C ASN A 184 0.93 -3.34 -27.40
N LEU A 185 1.18 -2.21 -26.73
CA LEU A 185 1.88 -2.16 -25.47
C LEU A 185 1.10 -1.32 -24.47
N TRP A 186 0.98 -1.85 -23.25
CA TRP A 186 0.48 -1.17 -22.07
C TRP A 186 1.54 -1.32 -20.99
N HIS A 187 2.04 -0.21 -20.52
CA HIS A 187 3.01 -0.23 -19.42
C HIS A 187 2.40 0.52 -18.24
N VAL A 188 2.26 -0.15 -17.12
CA VAL A 188 1.83 0.46 -15.87
C VAL A 188 3.03 0.53 -14.95
N TYR A 189 3.39 1.73 -14.56
CA TYR A 189 4.49 2.01 -13.62
C TYR A 189 3.90 2.58 -12.35
N ARG A 190 4.41 2.15 -11.24
CA ARG A 190 4.13 2.78 -9.96
C ARG A 190 5.42 3.16 -9.26
N ASN A 191 5.53 4.43 -8.87
CA ASN A 191 6.59 4.95 -8.03
C ASN A 191 5.97 5.67 -6.83
N GLY A 192 6.00 5.03 -5.65
CA GLY A 192 5.35 5.55 -4.45
C GLY A 192 3.84 5.74 -4.65
N THR A 193 3.41 7.00 -4.65
CA THR A 193 2.01 7.38 -4.87
C THR A 193 1.68 7.71 -6.33
N SER A 194 2.68 7.79 -7.21
CA SER A 194 2.48 8.10 -8.62
C SER A 194 2.31 6.85 -9.45
N VAL A 195 1.27 6.77 -10.24
CA VAL A 195 1.02 5.70 -11.23
C VAL A 195 1.03 6.32 -12.61
N THR A 196 1.85 5.76 -13.49
CA THR A 196 1.95 6.19 -14.90
C THR A 196 1.61 5.02 -15.80
N ILE A 197 0.71 5.25 -16.77
CA ILE A 197 0.32 4.28 -17.77
C ILE A 197 0.76 4.81 -19.12
N HIS A 198 1.64 4.08 -19.80
CA HIS A 198 1.98 4.33 -21.19
C HIS A 198 1.17 3.42 -22.09
N VAL A 199 0.60 4.00 -23.13
CA VAL A 199 -0.25 3.30 -24.09
C VAL A 199 0.33 3.47 -25.48
N ARG A 200 0.41 2.36 -26.19
CA ARG A 200 0.69 2.30 -27.63
C ARG A 200 -0.18 1.22 -28.24
N VAL A 201 -1.23 1.58 -28.96
CA VAL A 201 -2.14 0.63 -29.57
C VAL A 201 -2.37 0.96 -31.04
N TRP A 202 -2.47 -0.08 -31.86
CA TRP A 202 -2.93 0.01 -33.23
C TRP A 202 -4.41 -0.39 -33.28
N LEU A 203 -5.22 0.43 -33.88
CA LEU A 203 -6.65 0.16 -34.09
C LEU A 203 -6.95 0.19 -35.58
N ASP A 204 -7.66 -0.83 -36.05
CA ASP A 204 -8.03 -0.95 -37.46
C ASP A 204 -9.26 -0.08 -37.85
N GLN A 205 -9.89 0.53 -36.87
CA GLN A 205 -11.01 1.43 -37.07
C GLN A 205 -11.08 2.50 -35.98
N GLY A 206 -11.79 3.59 -36.23
CA GLY A 206 -12.06 4.62 -35.26
C GLY A 206 -12.99 4.16 -34.14
N ILE A 207 -12.81 4.74 -32.96
CA ILE A 207 -13.61 4.47 -31.77
C ILE A 207 -14.59 5.63 -31.55
N LYS A 208 -15.86 5.41 -31.76
CA LYS A 208 -16.89 6.45 -31.59
C LYS A 208 -17.36 6.64 -30.15
N ASN A 209 -17.30 5.58 -29.37
CA ASN A 209 -17.71 5.57 -27.95
C ASN A 209 -16.59 4.99 -27.09
N ASP A 210 -16.70 5.18 -25.78
CA ASP A 210 -15.79 4.54 -24.83
C ASP A 210 -15.69 3.04 -25.09
N VAL A 211 -14.51 2.58 -25.44
CA VAL A 211 -14.21 1.17 -25.66
C VAL A 211 -13.22 0.71 -24.62
N LEU A 212 -13.53 -0.39 -23.95
CA LEU A 212 -12.60 -1.09 -23.06
C LEU A 212 -11.46 -1.64 -23.92
N LEU A 213 -10.29 -1.03 -23.81
CA LEU A 213 -9.11 -1.46 -24.57
C LEU A 213 -8.26 -2.47 -23.84
N CYS A 214 -8.24 -2.43 -22.54
CA CYS A 214 -7.43 -3.34 -21.76
C CYS A 214 -8.36 -4.25 -20.94
N PRO A 215 -8.38 -5.56 -21.23
CA PRO A 215 -9.17 -6.54 -20.45
C PRO A 215 -8.55 -6.80 -19.08
N PHE A 216 -7.28 -6.41 -18.87
CA PHE A 216 -6.59 -6.57 -17.59
C PHE A 216 -6.94 -5.41 -16.68
N LEU A 217 -7.17 -5.74 -15.41
CA LEU A 217 -7.39 -4.74 -14.39
C LEU A 217 -6.06 -4.16 -13.94
N ILE A 218 -5.98 -2.85 -13.79
CA ILE A 218 -4.92 -2.20 -13.06
C ILE A 218 -4.87 -2.83 -11.66
N PRO A 219 -3.68 -3.23 -11.14
CA PRO A 219 -3.56 -3.80 -9.81
C PRO A 219 -4.25 -2.95 -8.75
N GLU A 220 -4.91 -3.56 -7.77
CA GLU A 220 -5.81 -2.87 -6.84
C GLU A 220 -5.17 -1.66 -6.16
N GLY A 221 -3.96 -1.80 -5.64
CA GLY A 221 -3.21 -0.69 -5.01
C GLY A 221 -2.76 0.41 -5.98
N SER A 222 -2.88 0.21 -7.29
CA SER A 222 -2.49 1.17 -8.34
C SER A 222 -3.68 1.76 -9.09
N ARG A 223 -4.92 1.44 -8.70
CA ARG A 223 -6.13 1.97 -9.34
C ARG A 223 -6.36 3.43 -8.97
N PRO A 224 -6.90 4.24 -9.88
CA PRO A 224 -7.33 5.59 -9.54
C PRO A 224 -8.30 5.56 -8.34
N PRO A 225 -8.17 6.50 -7.38
CA PRO A 225 -9.10 6.57 -6.27
C PRO A 225 -10.51 6.92 -6.76
N LYS A 226 -11.53 6.42 -6.07
CA LYS A 226 -12.91 6.84 -6.32
C LYS A 226 -13.06 8.31 -5.95
N VAL A 227 -13.63 9.09 -6.86
CA VAL A 227 -13.98 10.48 -6.58
C VAL A 227 -15.32 10.50 -5.84
N ASP A 228 -15.39 11.26 -4.76
CA ASP A 228 -16.65 11.51 -4.06
C ASP A 228 -17.49 12.47 -4.89
N SER A 229 -18.42 11.90 -5.67
CA SER A 229 -19.31 12.64 -6.58
C SER A 229 -20.20 13.66 -5.86
N SER A 230 -20.45 13.47 -4.54
CA SER A 230 -21.25 14.39 -3.75
C SER A 230 -20.63 15.79 -3.63
N LYS A 231 -19.32 15.90 -3.84
CA LYS A 231 -18.57 17.18 -3.77
C LYS A 231 -18.64 18.02 -5.05
N TYR A 232 -19.11 17.44 -6.16
CA TYR A 232 -19.00 18.06 -7.47
C TYR A 232 -20.33 18.37 -8.17
N ASN A 233 -21.48 18.21 -7.51
CA ASN A 233 -22.83 18.47 -8.07
C ASN A 233 -23.09 17.88 -9.47
N ALA A 234 -22.45 16.76 -9.78
CA ALA A 234 -22.48 16.17 -11.11
C ALA A 234 -23.23 14.84 -11.05
N GLU A 235 -24.55 14.87 -11.33
CA GLU A 235 -25.31 13.66 -11.59
C GLU A 235 -24.69 12.86 -12.73
N GLY A 236 -24.39 11.58 -12.49
CA GLY A 236 -23.90 10.64 -13.51
C GLY A 236 -22.38 10.49 -13.62
N TYR A 237 -21.60 11.16 -12.80
CA TYR A 237 -20.13 11.05 -12.81
C TYR A 237 -19.57 10.15 -11.69
N GLU A 238 -20.29 9.13 -11.29
CA GLU A 238 -19.80 8.13 -10.31
C GLU A 238 -18.50 7.41 -10.75
N ASN A 239 -18.12 7.59 -12.01
CA ASN A 239 -16.91 7.05 -12.62
C ASN A 239 -16.02 8.16 -13.16
N ILE A 240 -15.86 9.28 -12.46
CA ILE A 240 -14.96 10.35 -12.92
C ILE A 240 -13.55 9.79 -13.00
N TYR A 241 -13.01 9.93 -14.17
CA TYR A 241 -11.75 9.44 -14.65
C TYR A 241 -10.63 10.34 -14.17
N TYR A 242 -9.55 9.76 -13.74
CA TYR A 242 -8.32 10.53 -13.60
C TYR A 242 -7.67 10.64 -14.98
N ASN A 243 -7.70 11.87 -15.47
CA ASN A 243 -7.04 12.42 -16.65
C ASN A 243 -7.19 11.67 -17.96
N ASP A 244 -7.91 12.30 -18.83
CA ASP A 244 -7.84 12.04 -20.26
C ASP A 244 -6.45 12.44 -20.76
N ALA A 245 -5.61 11.45 -21.05
CA ALA A 245 -4.41 11.70 -21.82
C ALA A 245 -4.82 11.82 -23.28
N ILE A 246 -4.46 12.94 -23.89
CA ILE A 246 -4.61 13.09 -25.33
C ILE A 246 -3.57 12.23 -26.01
N CYS A 247 -4.03 11.27 -26.81
CA CYS A 247 -3.18 10.44 -27.63
C CYS A 247 -3.21 10.95 -29.05
N PRO A 248 -2.19 11.68 -29.52
CA PRO A 248 -2.09 12.02 -30.91
C PRO A 248 -1.88 10.74 -31.73
N GLY A 249 -2.68 10.53 -32.76
CA GLY A 249 -2.45 9.52 -33.76
C GLY A 249 -1.44 10.01 -34.80
N HIS A 250 -1.04 9.12 -35.71
CA HIS A 250 -0.12 9.45 -36.81
C HIS A 250 -0.80 10.32 -37.87
N SER A 251 -2.11 10.34 -37.95
CA SER A 251 -2.93 11.14 -38.86
C SER A 251 -4.06 11.81 -38.12
N ASP A 252 -3.92 13.04 -37.72
CA ASP A 252 -4.97 13.95 -37.18
C ASP A 252 -6.04 13.36 -36.22
N VAL A 253 -5.84 12.13 -35.75
CA VAL A 253 -6.70 11.45 -34.81
C VAL A 253 -6.28 11.78 -33.42
N ILE A 254 -7.17 12.35 -32.65
CA ILE A 254 -6.99 12.61 -31.22
C ILE A 254 -7.87 11.62 -30.46
N SER A 255 -7.28 10.88 -29.55
CA SER A 255 -8.00 9.97 -28.66
C SER A 255 -7.80 10.38 -27.20
N ALA A 256 -8.83 10.18 -26.39
CA ALA A 256 -8.75 10.30 -24.95
C ALA A 256 -8.61 8.90 -24.34
N ILE A 257 -7.73 8.79 -23.34
CA ILE A 257 -7.54 7.56 -22.54
C ILE A 257 -7.97 7.85 -21.13
N SER A 258 -8.77 6.98 -20.55
CA SER A 258 -9.18 7.07 -19.15
C SER A 258 -8.91 5.77 -18.39
N ALA A 259 -8.32 5.89 -17.20
CA ALA A 259 -8.22 4.82 -16.23
C ALA A 259 -9.32 5.00 -15.18
N ARG A 260 -10.02 3.91 -14.82
CA ARG A 260 -11.17 3.95 -13.92
C ARG A 260 -10.88 3.32 -12.57
N PRO A 261 -11.60 3.71 -11.50
CA PRO A 261 -11.45 3.10 -10.18
C PRO A 261 -11.74 1.60 -10.13
N ASP A 262 -12.48 1.07 -11.10
CA ASP A 262 -12.69 -0.37 -11.28
C ASP A 262 -11.45 -1.09 -11.85
N GLY A 263 -10.40 -0.34 -12.19
CA GLY A 263 -9.14 -0.85 -12.73
C GLY A 263 -9.13 -1.02 -14.24
N LYS A 264 -10.17 -0.63 -14.94
CA LYS A 264 -10.26 -0.76 -16.40
C LYS A 264 -9.70 0.48 -17.10
N ILE A 265 -9.22 0.29 -18.32
CA ILE A 265 -8.69 1.34 -19.19
C ILE A 265 -9.59 1.44 -20.42
N TYR A 266 -10.06 2.63 -20.72
CA TYR A 266 -10.93 2.92 -21.84
C TYR A 266 -10.29 3.95 -22.78
N MET A 267 -10.72 3.94 -24.01
CA MET A 267 -10.31 4.90 -25.02
C MET A 267 -11.53 5.36 -25.85
N GLN A 268 -11.50 6.62 -26.27
CA GLN A 268 -12.47 7.22 -27.16
C GLN A 268 -11.76 8.15 -28.13
N ASP A 269 -12.09 8.06 -29.43
CA ASP A 269 -11.60 9.02 -30.42
C ASP A 269 -12.41 10.32 -30.35
N MET A 270 -11.71 11.44 -30.25
CA MET A 270 -12.30 12.77 -30.27
C MET A 270 -12.41 13.26 -31.71
N GLY A 271 -13.54 13.86 -32.05
CA GLY A 271 -13.73 14.44 -33.39
C GLY A 271 -14.23 13.49 -34.50
N GLY A 272 -14.66 12.27 -34.14
CA GLY A 272 -15.32 11.37 -35.09
C GLY A 272 -14.38 10.66 -36.07
N ALA A 273 -13.15 10.47 -35.69
CA ALA A 273 -12.16 9.77 -36.48
C ALA A 273 -12.63 8.36 -36.88
N THR A 274 -12.45 8.02 -38.14
CA THR A 274 -12.83 6.71 -38.69
C THR A 274 -11.65 5.92 -39.21
N SER A 275 -10.43 6.40 -39.00
CA SER A 275 -9.24 5.86 -39.66
C SER A 275 -8.52 4.84 -38.81
N ARG A 276 -7.90 3.87 -39.49
CA ARG A 276 -6.87 2.98 -38.94
C ARG A 276 -5.67 3.80 -38.52
N ASP A 277 -5.20 3.67 -37.28
CA ASP A 277 -3.95 4.31 -36.88
C ASP A 277 -3.42 3.81 -35.54
N TRP A 278 -2.17 4.18 -35.24
CA TRP A 278 -1.59 4.12 -33.93
C TRP A 278 -2.16 5.18 -33.03
N ARG A 279 -2.37 4.83 -31.75
CA ARG A 279 -2.66 5.75 -30.64
C ARG A 279 -1.56 5.65 -29.62
N TYR A 280 -1.03 6.78 -29.20
CA TYR A 280 0.02 6.86 -28.20
C TYR A 280 -0.43 7.79 -27.08
N GLY A 281 -0.14 7.43 -25.86
CA GLY A 281 -0.45 8.33 -24.74
C GLY A 281 0.21 7.92 -23.46
N THR A 282 0.24 8.88 -22.56
CA THR A 282 0.73 8.68 -21.20
C THR A 282 -0.27 9.31 -20.24
N LEU A 283 -0.74 8.51 -19.31
CA LEU A 283 -1.66 8.91 -18.24
C LEU A 283 -0.92 8.80 -16.92
N THR A 284 -0.96 9.86 -16.11
CA THR A 284 -0.35 9.83 -14.77
C THR A 284 -1.37 10.31 -13.73
N TYR A 285 -1.49 9.58 -12.65
CA TYR A 285 -2.35 9.94 -11.52
C TYR A 285 -1.73 9.54 -10.19
N THR A 286 -2.30 10.06 -9.10
CA THR A 286 -1.83 9.79 -7.74
C THR A 286 -2.77 8.84 -7.03
N VAL A 287 -2.20 7.88 -6.32
CA VAL A 287 -2.92 6.92 -5.47
C VAL A 287 -2.50 7.10 -4.01
N ALA A 288 -3.25 6.52 -3.08
CA ALA A 288 -2.86 6.52 -1.68
C ALA A 288 -1.49 5.83 -1.51
N PRO A 289 -0.66 6.26 -0.56
CA PRO A 289 0.52 5.50 -0.17
C PRO A 289 0.10 4.10 0.30
N PHE A 290 0.99 3.14 0.10
CA PHE A 290 0.78 1.76 0.59
C PHE A 290 0.67 1.72 2.09
#